data_a4dcebe1a1554b58c26223baadb215f0
#
_entry.id   a4dcebe1a1554b58c26223baadb215f0
#
_cell.length_a   1.000
_cell.length_b   1.000
_cell.length_c   1.000
_cell.angle_alpha   90.00
_cell.angle_beta   90.00
_cell.angle_gamma   90.00
#
_symmetry.space_group_name_H-M   'P 1'
#
loop_
_entity.id
_entity.type
_entity.pdbx_description
1 polymer ?
#
loop_
_entity_poly.entity_id
_entity_poly.type
_entity_poly.pdbx_seq_one_letter_code
_entity_poly.pdbx_strand_id
1 'polypeptide(L)'
;MSKEGSLDAPIRHPIDFEHPDFLNPEKLDAEMRRAFDICHGCRRCFNLCDSFPKLFDMIDESENEDVESLKSDQFEPVVDACTLCDMCFMTKCPYVPPHDFDLDFPHLMLRYRTAQKKLGKLPSVPTQLAQIDRNAKIGVMFSKLVNWASSIKNKFFRKILEIVAGIDKRVQLPKYNSETFSNFFKKNKDKINFQTPNKDRKVVIYTTCFVNFNKKNTGVAALKVLKKNGVEVQEAYPGCCGMPFLEQADLPKVVEQAKKVSKDLLEWVDKGYKVITLTASCGLMLKFEWPLLLPKDENIKRLSSNVMDIDEYVVDIANNEGLAEGLQEIDGGVTVHNACHARAQNMGIKSRDMLKLIPNVKLDVVERCAGHGGTFGVMKDTHDLANKVGRPTARQIKNKNNKYMASDCPLAGKHLKQLEADTNISNDEALHPIELMAKSYRL
;
A
#
# COMPACT_ATOMS: atom_id res chain seq x y z
N MET A 1 29.78 -23.76 1.93
CA MET A 1 29.64 -22.30 1.79
C MET A 1 28.25 -22.04 1.25
N SER A 2 27.36 -21.46 2.05
CA SER A 2 26.05 -21.00 1.57
C SER A 2 26.25 -19.96 0.47
N LYS A 3 25.58 -20.12 -0.68
CA LYS A 3 25.63 -19.14 -1.75
C LYS A 3 24.98 -17.83 -1.24
N GLU A 4 25.69 -16.72 -1.29
CA GLU A 4 25.12 -15.43 -0.97
C GLU A 4 24.06 -15.06 -2.02
N GLY A 5 22.80 -15.19 -1.64
CA GLY A 5 21.64 -14.77 -2.42
C GLY A 5 21.21 -15.73 -3.53
N SER A 6 19.98 -15.58 -3.96
CA SER A 6 19.38 -16.19 -5.14
C SER A 6 18.98 -15.12 -6.13
N LEU A 7 18.99 -15.43 -7.44
CA LEU A 7 18.37 -14.61 -8.48
C LEU A 7 16.87 -14.88 -8.61
N ASP A 8 16.36 -15.91 -7.90
CA ASP A 8 14.95 -16.26 -7.88
C ASP A 8 14.15 -15.29 -7.01
N ALA A 9 12.85 -15.21 -7.24
CA ALA A 9 11.96 -14.46 -6.38
C ALA A 9 11.98 -15.05 -4.95
N PRO A 10 11.99 -14.20 -3.90
CA PRO A 10 11.93 -14.69 -2.54
C PRO A 10 10.71 -15.57 -2.30
N ILE A 11 10.88 -16.65 -1.56
CA ILE A 11 9.80 -17.52 -1.12
C ILE A 11 9.42 -17.10 0.30
N ARG A 12 8.14 -16.84 0.55
CA ARG A 12 7.66 -16.42 1.85
C ARG A 12 6.92 -17.55 2.54
N HIS A 13 7.23 -17.78 3.82
CA HIS A 13 6.55 -18.78 4.61
C HIS A 13 5.20 -18.28 5.12
N PRO A 14 4.21 -19.18 5.28
CA PRO A 14 2.93 -18.86 5.91
C PRO A 14 3.09 -18.31 7.32
N ILE A 15 2.19 -17.41 7.71
CA ILE A 15 2.13 -16.86 9.07
C ILE A 15 1.16 -17.71 9.89
N ASP A 16 1.70 -18.66 10.65
CA ASP A 16 0.90 -19.49 11.58
C ASP A 16 0.73 -18.77 12.93
N PHE A 17 -0.08 -17.71 12.94
CA PHE A 17 -0.30 -16.87 14.13
C PHE A 17 -1.13 -17.55 15.23
N GLU A 18 -1.77 -18.69 14.94
CA GLU A 18 -2.51 -19.52 15.90
C GLU A 18 -1.59 -20.53 16.59
N HIS A 19 -0.39 -20.79 16.05
CA HIS A 19 0.56 -21.71 16.66
C HIS A 19 1.00 -21.19 18.05
N PRO A 20 1.07 -22.05 19.09
CA PRO A 20 1.46 -21.64 20.44
C PRO A 20 2.81 -20.89 20.52
N ASP A 21 3.75 -21.27 19.66
CA ASP A 21 5.09 -20.67 19.61
C ASP A 21 5.11 -19.27 18.98
N PHE A 22 4.07 -18.89 18.23
CA PHE A 22 4.04 -17.60 17.56
C PHE A 22 4.14 -16.41 18.53
N LEU A 23 3.45 -16.52 19.67
CA LEU A 23 3.45 -15.50 20.72
C LEU A 23 4.25 -15.93 21.98
N ASN A 24 5.03 -17.00 21.89
CA ASN A 24 5.90 -17.43 22.98
C ASN A 24 7.02 -16.38 23.17
N PRO A 25 7.16 -15.74 24.35
CA PRO A 25 8.11 -14.65 24.53
C PRO A 25 9.57 -15.08 24.35
N GLU A 26 9.95 -16.25 24.84
CA GLU A 26 11.33 -16.75 24.75
C GLU A 26 11.71 -17.07 23.30
N LYS A 27 10.82 -17.74 22.55
CA LYS A 27 11.05 -18.05 21.14
C LYS A 27 11.04 -16.79 20.26
N LEU A 28 10.21 -15.81 20.59
CA LEU A 28 10.21 -14.54 19.89
C LEU A 28 11.50 -13.76 20.14
N ASP A 29 11.95 -13.67 21.40
CA ASP A 29 13.18 -12.99 21.77
C ASP A 29 14.41 -13.64 21.10
N ALA A 30 14.50 -14.97 21.15
CA ALA A 30 15.57 -15.70 20.48
C ALA A 30 15.61 -15.44 18.97
N GLU A 31 14.45 -15.39 18.30
CA GLU A 31 14.37 -15.11 16.88
C GLU A 31 14.70 -13.64 16.55
N MET A 32 14.28 -12.70 17.41
CA MET A 32 14.67 -11.29 17.28
C MET A 32 16.19 -11.12 17.35
N ARG A 33 16.84 -11.75 18.36
CA ARG A 33 18.30 -11.70 18.50
C ARG A 33 19.01 -12.31 17.30
N ARG A 34 18.59 -13.51 16.88
CA ARG A 34 19.15 -14.19 15.71
C ARG A 34 19.08 -13.31 14.45
N ALA A 35 17.91 -12.75 14.18
CA ALA A 35 17.70 -11.91 13.00
C ALA A 35 18.49 -10.60 13.10
N PHE A 36 18.55 -9.98 14.27
CA PHE A 36 19.26 -8.71 14.49
C PHE A 36 20.77 -8.87 14.37
N ASP A 37 21.34 -9.96 14.87
CA ASP A 37 22.75 -10.30 14.72
C ASP A 37 23.13 -10.47 13.23
N ILE A 38 22.37 -11.25 12.47
CA ILE A 38 22.56 -11.40 11.01
C ILE A 38 22.44 -10.06 10.28
N CYS A 39 21.42 -9.24 10.60
CA CYS A 39 21.24 -7.94 10.00
C CYS A 39 22.36 -6.97 10.33
N HIS A 40 22.85 -6.98 11.57
CA HIS A 40 23.97 -6.16 12.03
C HIS A 40 25.26 -6.54 11.31
N GLY A 41 25.59 -7.82 11.21
CA GLY A 41 26.74 -8.28 10.45
C GLY A 41 26.70 -7.96 8.94
N CYS A 42 25.49 -7.92 8.36
CA CYS A 42 25.30 -7.66 6.92
C CYS A 42 25.22 -6.17 6.54
N ARG A 43 24.50 -5.36 7.29
CA ARG A 43 24.26 -3.90 7.11
C ARG A 43 23.80 -3.40 5.74
N ARG A 44 23.43 -4.27 4.79
CA ARG A 44 22.98 -3.89 3.43
C ARG A 44 21.76 -2.97 3.41
N CYS A 45 20.92 -3.04 4.44
CA CYS A 45 19.68 -2.28 4.52
C CYS A 45 19.80 -0.91 5.20
N PHE A 46 21.01 -0.47 5.55
CA PHE A 46 21.28 0.78 6.27
C PHE A 46 20.51 2.00 5.70
N ASN A 47 20.48 2.15 4.38
CA ASN A 47 19.84 3.28 3.71
C ASN A 47 18.40 3.02 3.26
N LEU A 48 17.79 1.89 3.66
CA LEU A 48 16.46 1.51 3.18
C LEU A 48 15.33 2.19 3.95
N CYS A 49 15.40 2.14 5.28
CA CYS A 49 14.45 2.78 6.20
C CYS A 49 15.14 3.06 7.54
N ASP A 50 14.44 3.73 8.46
CA ASP A 50 15.00 4.13 9.77
C ASP A 50 15.13 2.96 10.78
N SER A 51 14.50 1.81 10.51
CA SER A 51 14.57 0.63 11.35
C SER A 51 16.00 0.08 11.44
N PHE A 52 16.72 0.06 10.32
CA PHE A 52 18.07 -0.51 10.27
C PHE A 52 19.15 0.36 10.92
N PRO A 53 19.24 1.69 10.68
CA PRO A 53 20.14 2.52 11.47
C PRO A 53 19.93 2.39 12.98
N LYS A 54 18.66 2.42 13.44
CA LYS A 54 18.36 2.22 14.86
C LYS A 54 18.83 0.86 15.38
N LEU A 55 18.66 -0.21 14.58
CA LEU A 55 19.15 -1.54 14.92
C LEU A 55 20.66 -1.53 15.07
N PHE A 56 21.38 -0.96 14.10
CA PHE A 56 22.83 -0.98 14.08
C PHE A 56 23.42 -0.11 15.19
N ASP A 57 22.92 1.13 15.35
CA ASP A 57 23.36 2.03 16.40
C ASP A 57 23.12 1.40 17.79
N MET A 58 21.96 0.76 18.00
CA MET A 58 21.62 0.08 19.26
C MET A 58 22.61 -1.03 19.63
N ILE A 59 23.07 -1.81 18.64
CA ILE A 59 24.04 -2.88 18.86
C ILE A 59 25.45 -2.30 19.01
N ASP A 60 25.85 -1.35 18.15
CA ASP A 60 27.16 -0.69 18.19
C ASP A 60 27.38 0.06 19.52
N GLU A 61 26.32 0.56 20.15
CA GLU A 61 26.38 1.27 21.44
C GLU A 61 26.22 0.31 22.65
N SER A 62 25.97 -0.98 22.41
CA SER A 62 25.79 -1.97 23.48
C SER A 62 27.13 -2.46 24.05
N GLU A 63 27.07 -3.11 25.21
CA GLU A 63 28.24 -3.74 25.81
C GLU A 63 28.81 -4.83 24.88
N ASN A 64 30.08 -4.72 24.55
CA ASN A 64 30.80 -5.61 23.62
C ASN A 64 30.30 -5.58 22.15
N GLU A 65 29.47 -4.61 21.76
CA GLU A 65 28.85 -4.53 20.42
C GLU A 65 28.07 -5.83 20.08
N ASP A 66 27.38 -6.40 21.11
CA ASP A 66 26.75 -7.70 21.04
C ASP A 66 25.25 -7.59 21.31
N VAL A 67 24.45 -8.21 20.44
CA VAL A 67 22.99 -8.27 20.57
C VAL A 67 22.55 -8.98 21.86
N GLU A 68 23.35 -9.91 22.38
CA GLU A 68 23.04 -10.64 23.61
C GLU A 68 23.11 -9.74 24.87
N SER A 69 23.85 -8.65 24.81
CA SER A 69 23.94 -7.66 25.92
C SER A 69 22.68 -6.77 26.02
N LEU A 70 21.82 -6.74 24.99
CA LEU A 70 20.63 -5.93 24.94
C LEU A 70 19.47 -6.54 25.74
N LYS A 71 18.63 -5.69 26.33
CA LYS A 71 17.35 -6.11 26.89
C LYS A 71 16.29 -6.19 25.83
N SER A 72 15.35 -7.12 25.97
CA SER A 72 14.29 -7.36 24.96
C SER A 72 13.37 -6.15 24.72
N ASP A 73 13.21 -5.25 25.71
CA ASP A 73 12.44 -4.01 25.57
C ASP A 73 13.15 -2.95 24.72
N GLN A 74 14.46 -3.04 24.54
CA GLN A 74 15.24 -2.14 23.67
C GLN A 74 14.98 -2.39 22.18
N PHE A 75 14.35 -3.50 21.80
CA PHE A 75 13.98 -3.80 20.41
C PHE A 75 12.83 -2.94 19.88
N GLU A 76 11.98 -2.40 20.77
CA GLU A 76 10.77 -1.65 20.41
C GLU A 76 11.02 -0.49 19.42
N PRO A 77 12.05 0.37 19.58
CA PRO A 77 12.31 1.45 18.61
C PRO A 77 12.64 0.97 17.19
N VAL A 78 13.23 -0.20 17.05
CA VAL A 78 13.52 -0.84 15.74
C VAL A 78 12.22 -1.31 15.09
N VAL A 79 11.37 -1.97 15.89
CA VAL A 79 10.06 -2.47 15.47
C VAL A 79 9.14 -1.33 15.07
N ASP A 80 9.08 -0.26 15.86
CA ASP A 80 8.21 0.90 15.61
C ASP A 80 8.59 1.66 14.35
N ALA A 81 9.87 1.67 13.98
CA ALA A 81 10.35 2.28 12.76
C ALA A 81 10.06 1.44 11.49
N CYS A 82 9.70 0.17 11.63
CA CYS A 82 9.32 -0.68 10.50
C CYS A 82 7.89 -0.36 10.04
N THR A 83 7.69 -0.12 8.75
CA THR A 83 6.38 0.17 8.15
C THR A 83 5.77 -1.03 7.41
N LEU A 84 6.29 -2.23 7.61
CA LEU A 84 5.82 -3.47 6.96
C LEU A 84 5.72 -3.32 5.43
N CYS A 85 6.69 -2.66 4.82
CA CYS A 85 6.67 -2.32 3.39
C CYS A 85 7.27 -3.40 2.48
N ASP A 86 7.83 -4.45 3.06
CA ASP A 86 8.47 -5.62 2.42
C ASP A 86 9.73 -5.35 1.58
N MET A 87 10.18 -4.10 1.49
CA MET A 87 11.30 -3.77 0.60
C MET A 87 12.64 -4.37 1.00
N CYS A 88 12.89 -4.58 2.30
CA CYS A 88 14.08 -5.32 2.73
C CYS A 88 14.01 -6.78 2.27
N PHE A 89 12.87 -7.43 2.42
CA PHE A 89 12.64 -8.80 1.97
C PHE A 89 12.73 -8.95 0.45
N MET A 90 11.98 -8.13 -0.30
CA MET A 90 11.82 -8.26 -1.74
C MET A 90 13.03 -7.78 -2.55
N THR A 91 13.82 -6.81 -2.07
CA THR A 91 14.79 -6.13 -2.94
C THR A 91 16.21 -6.07 -2.40
N LYS A 92 16.44 -6.38 -1.13
CA LYS A 92 17.75 -6.13 -0.50
C LYS A 92 18.37 -7.33 0.20
N CYS A 93 17.57 -8.12 0.89
CA CYS A 93 18.08 -9.18 1.75
C CYS A 93 18.54 -10.38 0.92
N PRO A 94 19.81 -10.79 1.01
CA PRO A 94 20.30 -12.01 0.35
C PRO A 94 19.97 -13.27 1.16
N TYR A 95 19.43 -13.12 2.35
CA TYR A 95 19.23 -14.18 3.35
C TYR A 95 17.76 -14.58 3.54
N VAL A 96 16.89 -14.10 2.64
CA VAL A 96 15.50 -14.56 2.59
C VAL A 96 15.41 -15.99 2.06
N PRO A 97 14.35 -16.74 2.38
CA PRO A 97 14.17 -18.08 1.83
C PRO A 97 14.27 -18.07 0.28
N PRO A 98 14.94 -19.08 -0.31
CA PRO A 98 15.38 -20.36 0.27
C PRO A 98 16.78 -20.37 0.91
N HIS A 99 17.32 -19.24 1.36
CA HIS A 99 18.61 -19.20 2.04
C HIS A 99 18.52 -19.82 3.44
N ASP A 100 19.59 -20.51 3.90
CA ASP A 100 19.64 -21.21 5.19
C ASP A 100 19.36 -20.31 6.42
N PHE A 101 19.62 -18.99 6.31
CA PHE A 101 19.29 -18.04 7.36
C PHE A 101 17.80 -17.73 7.48
N ASP A 102 17.01 -18.04 6.48
CA ASP A 102 15.55 -17.97 6.49
C ASP A 102 15.00 -16.68 7.13
N LEU A 103 15.51 -15.50 6.67
CA LEU A 103 15.14 -14.22 7.24
C LEU A 103 13.88 -13.64 6.61
N ASP A 104 12.87 -13.37 7.41
CA ASP A 104 11.74 -12.50 7.07
C ASP A 104 11.59 -11.37 8.09
N PHE A 105 12.38 -10.31 7.92
CA PHE A 105 12.39 -9.17 8.85
C PHE A 105 11.01 -8.49 8.98
N PRO A 106 10.25 -8.18 7.91
CA PRO A 106 8.94 -7.57 8.06
C PRO A 106 7.94 -8.42 8.87
N HIS A 107 7.87 -9.72 8.61
CA HIS A 107 6.96 -10.60 9.33
C HIS A 107 7.42 -10.85 10.78
N LEU A 108 8.72 -10.81 11.04
CA LEU A 108 9.22 -10.84 12.41
C LEU A 108 8.80 -9.58 13.20
N MET A 109 8.87 -8.39 12.57
CA MET A 109 8.35 -7.15 13.18
C MET A 109 6.84 -7.21 13.39
N LEU A 110 6.09 -7.78 12.46
CA LEU A 110 4.65 -8.04 12.60
C LEU A 110 4.35 -8.98 13.78
N ARG A 111 5.12 -10.06 13.91
CA ARG A 111 5.02 -11.02 15.02
C ARG A 111 5.26 -10.34 16.37
N TYR A 112 6.30 -9.53 16.48
CA TYR A 112 6.59 -8.75 17.69
C TYR A 112 5.44 -7.80 18.04
N ARG A 113 4.94 -7.03 17.09
CA ARG A 113 3.77 -6.15 17.30
C ARG A 113 2.52 -6.92 17.72
N THR A 114 2.30 -8.12 17.17
CA THR A 114 1.17 -8.97 17.55
C THR A 114 1.28 -9.37 19.02
N ALA A 115 2.47 -9.69 19.51
CA ALA A 115 2.72 -9.96 20.92
C ALA A 115 2.47 -8.71 21.78
N GLN A 116 2.97 -7.53 21.38
CA GLN A 116 2.71 -6.26 22.08
C GLN A 116 1.22 -5.92 22.12
N LYS A 117 0.49 -6.17 21.05
CA LYS A 117 -0.96 -5.98 20.99
C LYS A 117 -1.68 -6.86 22.00
N LYS A 118 -1.32 -8.14 22.10
CA LYS A 118 -1.90 -9.07 23.09
C LYS A 118 -1.65 -8.63 24.53
N LEU A 119 -0.52 -7.97 24.77
CA LEU A 119 -0.17 -7.38 26.07
C LEU A 119 -0.84 -6.01 26.33
N GLY A 120 -1.64 -5.49 25.39
CA GLY A 120 -2.30 -4.20 25.51
C GLY A 120 -1.37 -2.97 25.43
N LYS A 121 -0.15 -3.15 24.90
CA LYS A 121 0.86 -2.08 24.81
C LYS A 121 0.73 -1.18 23.59
N LEU A 122 -0.02 -1.59 22.56
CA LEU A 122 -0.20 -0.76 21.36
C LEU A 122 -1.17 0.40 21.59
N PRO A 123 -0.91 1.58 21.02
CA PRO A 123 -1.77 2.74 21.17
C PRO A 123 -3.15 2.51 20.57
N SER A 124 -4.20 3.01 21.24
CA SER A 124 -5.59 2.78 20.84
C SER A 124 -6.01 3.58 19.60
N VAL A 125 -5.49 4.80 19.40
CA VAL A 125 -5.93 5.68 18.31
C VAL A 125 -5.61 5.10 16.93
N PRO A 126 -4.39 4.63 16.60
CA PRO A 126 -4.13 3.95 15.33
C PRO A 126 -5.07 2.77 15.08
N THR A 127 -5.38 1.98 16.13
CA THR A 127 -6.36 0.87 16.04
C THR A 127 -7.76 1.38 15.70
N GLN A 128 -8.19 2.54 16.23
CA GLN A 128 -9.47 3.16 15.87
C GLN A 128 -9.46 3.74 14.46
N LEU A 129 -8.34 4.29 14.01
CA LEU A 129 -8.17 4.77 12.63
C LEU A 129 -8.23 3.61 11.63
N ALA A 130 -7.76 2.41 12.00
CA ALA A 130 -7.84 1.20 11.16
C ALA A 130 -9.28 0.72 10.87
N GLN A 131 -10.29 1.19 11.63
CA GLN A 131 -11.72 0.87 11.42
C GLN A 131 -12.28 1.64 10.21
N ILE A 132 -11.69 1.45 9.03
CA ILE A 132 -11.95 2.29 7.84
C ILE A 132 -13.43 2.28 7.45
N ASP A 133 -14.08 1.11 7.38
CA ASP A 133 -15.48 1.00 6.94
C ASP A 133 -16.43 1.76 7.88
N ARG A 134 -16.19 1.69 9.19
CA ARG A 134 -16.96 2.43 10.19
C ARG A 134 -16.73 3.94 10.04
N ASN A 135 -15.47 4.34 9.97
CA ASN A 135 -15.08 5.75 9.91
C ASN A 135 -15.55 6.41 8.61
N ALA A 136 -15.49 5.69 7.50
CA ALA A 136 -15.88 6.18 6.19
C ALA A 136 -17.40 6.37 6.06
N LYS A 137 -18.23 5.52 6.67
CA LYS A 137 -19.70 5.73 6.70
C LYS A 137 -20.04 7.10 7.29
N ILE A 138 -19.45 7.45 8.44
CA ILE A 138 -19.61 8.75 9.10
C ILE A 138 -19.00 9.86 8.24
N GLY A 139 -17.77 9.63 7.74
CA GLY A 139 -17.02 10.60 6.93
C GLY A 139 -17.74 11.02 5.65
N VAL A 140 -18.38 10.09 4.94
CA VAL A 140 -19.16 10.37 3.72
C VAL A 140 -20.46 11.08 4.06
N MET A 141 -21.20 10.61 5.09
CA MET A 141 -22.46 11.20 5.53
C MET A 141 -22.31 12.68 5.87
N PHE A 142 -21.25 13.04 6.58
CA PHE A 142 -20.94 14.39 7.02
C PHE A 142 -19.74 14.99 6.28
N SER A 143 -19.52 14.63 5.02
CA SER A 143 -18.28 14.94 4.29
C SER A 143 -17.90 16.41 4.27
N LYS A 144 -18.87 17.33 4.12
CA LYS A 144 -18.62 18.79 4.16
C LYS A 144 -18.06 19.23 5.50
N LEU A 145 -18.68 18.79 6.60
CA LEU A 145 -18.27 19.14 7.96
C LEU A 145 -16.92 18.50 8.34
N VAL A 146 -16.76 17.20 8.07
CA VAL A 146 -15.54 16.46 8.38
C VAL A 146 -14.36 17.01 7.58
N ASN A 147 -14.53 17.27 6.28
CA ASN A 147 -13.48 17.84 5.43
C ASN A 147 -13.12 19.28 5.85
N TRP A 148 -14.07 20.07 6.32
CA TRP A 148 -13.81 21.40 6.85
C TRP A 148 -13.04 21.32 8.18
N ALA A 149 -13.48 20.50 9.12
CA ALA A 149 -12.83 20.34 10.42
C ALA A 149 -11.41 19.75 10.30
N SER A 150 -11.20 18.77 9.41
CA SER A 150 -9.91 18.12 9.19
C SER A 150 -8.94 18.90 8.29
N SER A 151 -9.38 20.00 7.69
CA SER A 151 -8.55 20.85 6.82
C SER A 151 -7.39 21.46 7.60
N ILE A 152 -6.17 21.43 7.04
CA ILE A 152 -4.97 22.06 7.62
C ILE A 152 -5.13 23.60 7.72
N LYS A 153 -6.04 24.20 6.94
CA LYS A 153 -6.39 25.62 7.07
C LYS A 153 -7.14 25.93 8.37
N ASN A 154 -7.81 24.92 8.94
CA ASN A 154 -8.55 25.05 10.19
C ASN A 154 -7.65 24.75 11.40
N LYS A 155 -6.78 25.69 11.73
CA LYS A 155 -5.75 25.53 12.77
C LYS A 155 -6.32 25.13 14.13
N PHE A 156 -7.52 25.62 14.49
CA PHE A 156 -8.16 25.31 15.77
C PHE A 156 -8.54 23.83 15.88
N PHE A 157 -9.31 23.30 14.94
CA PHE A 157 -9.71 21.88 14.96
C PHE A 157 -8.52 20.96 14.76
N ARG A 158 -7.51 21.36 13.96
CA ARG A 158 -6.28 20.58 13.80
C ARG A 158 -5.50 20.45 15.10
N LYS A 159 -5.45 21.49 15.91
CA LYS A 159 -4.83 21.45 17.24
C LYS A 159 -5.61 20.54 18.20
N ILE A 160 -6.94 20.54 18.14
CA ILE A 160 -7.79 19.61 18.92
C ILE A 160 -7.50 18.16 18.49
N LEU A 161 -7.48 17.87 17.19
CA LEU A 161 -7.17 16.53 16.66
C LEU A 161 -5.77 16.06 17.08
N GLU A 162 -4.79 16.95 17.13
CA GLU A 162 -3.44 16.62 17.61
C GLU A 162 -3.44 16.26 19.09
N ILE A 163 -4.17 17.00 19.93
CA ILE A 163 -4.25 16.74 21.39
C ILE A 163 -5.04 15.48 21.70
N VAL A 164 -6.20 15.31 21.07
CA VAL A 164 -7.15 14.24 21.42
C VAL A 164 -6.81 12.92 20.72
N ALA A 165 -6.37 12.99 19.48
CA ALA A 165 -6.15 11.82 18.62
C ALA A 165 -4.68 11.61 18.22
N GLY A 166 -3.74 12.44 18.68
CA GLY A 166 -2.33 12.34 18.32
C GLY A 166 -2.06 12.52 16.82
N ILE A 167 -3.01 13.02 16.04
CA ILE A 167 -2.86 13.27 14.60
C ILE A 167 -2.11 14.57 14.40
N ASP A 168 -0.93 14.53 13.80
CA ASP A 168 -0.11 15.72 13.59
C ASP A 168 -0.89 16.80 12.82
N LYS A 169 -0.89 18.01 13.33
CA LYS A 169 -1.65 19.15 12.76
C LYS A 169 -1.18 19.54 11.35
N ARG A 170 0.04 19.18 10.96
CA ARG A 170 0.64 19.49 9.66
C ARG A 170 0.18 18.53 8.55
N VAL A 171 -0.31 17.34 8.91
CA VAL A 171 -0.69 16.30 7.96
C VAL A 171 -1.91 16.70 7.15
N GLN A 172 -1.81 16.58 5.84
CA GLN A 172 -2.94 16.75 4.94
C GLN A 172 -3.77 15.47 4.82
N LEU A 173 -4.82 15.34 5.65
CA LEU A 173 -5.68 14.15 5.63
C LEU A 173 -6.44 14.00 4.30
N PRO A 174 -6.74 12.76 3.86
CA PRO A 174 -7.63 12.51 2.73
C PRO A 174 -9.02 13.11 2.99
N LYS A 175 -9.60 13.73 1.95
CA LYS A 175 -10.98 14.23 2.01
C LYS A 175 -11.95 13.10 1.71
N TYR A 176 -13.11 13.10 2.36
CA TYR A 176 -14.21 12.23 2.01
C TYR A 176 -15.01 12.80 0.83
N ASN A 177 -15.36 11.93 -0.12
CA ASN A 177 -16.31 12.25 -1.18
C ASN A 177 -17.72 12.46 -0.59
N SER A 178 -18.53 13.31 -1.23
CA SER A 178 -19.96 13.43 -0.89
C SER A 178 -20.81 12.29 -1.46
N GLU A 179 -20.27 11.53 -2.43
CA GLU A 179 -20.86 10.37 -3.05
C GLU A 179 -19.79 9.30 -3.22
N THR A 180 -20.08 8.06 -2.84
CA THR A 180 -19.16 6.92 -3.01
C THR A 180 -19.03 6.54 -4.49
N PHE A 181 -17.90 5.89 -4.85
CA PHE A 181 -17.77 5.36 -6.21
C PHE A 181 -18.83 4.29 -6.50
N SER A 182 -19.16 3.42 -5.54
CA SER A 182 -20.22 2.41 -5.71
C SER A 182 -21.58 3.03 -6.08
N ASN A 183 -21.95 4.14 -5.44
CA ASN A 183 -23.17 4.86 -5.78
C ASN A 183 -23.08 5.52 -7.17
N PHE A 184 -21.94 6.10 -7.51
CA PHE A 184 -21.72 6.65 -8.84
C PHE A 184 -21.80 5.57 -9.90
N PHE A 185 -21.18 4.42 -9.68
CA PHE A 185 -21.21 3.28 -10.61
C PHE A 185 -22.64 2.82 -10.89
N LYS A 186 -23.42 2.55 -9.84
CA LYS A 186 -24.83 2.13 -9.97
C LYS A 186 -25.67 3.09 -10.82
N LYS A 187 -25.45 4.41 -10.70
CA LYS A 187 -26.20 5.43 -11.44
C LYS A 187 -25.74 5.65 -12.88
N ASN A 188 -24.48 5.33 -13.18
CA ASN A 188 -23.85 5.79 -14.42
C ASN A 188 -23.25 4.68 -15.28
N LYS A 189 -23.15 3.42 -14.79
CA LYS A 189 -22.51 2.32 -15.54
C LYS A 189 -23.09 2.12 -16.93
N ASP A 190 -24.41 2.25 -17.09
CA ASP A 190 -25.09 2.03 -18.37
C ASP A 190 -25.06 3.26 -19.29
N LYS A 191 -24.77 4.44 -18.75
CA LYS A 191 -24.62 5.69 -19.48
C LYS A 191 -23.22 5.89 -20.07
N ILE A 192 -22.21 5.23 -19.46
CA ILE A 192 -20.83 5.25 -19.95
C ILE A 192 -20.70 4.12 -20.96
N ASN A 193 -20.77 4.45 -22.23
CA ASN A 193 -20.72 3.47 -23.32
C ASN A 193 -19.84 3.98 -24.45
N PHE A 194 -19.11 3.08 -25.10
CA PHE A 194 -18.22 3.40 -26.23
C PHE A 194 -18.50 2.43 -27.37
N GLN A 195 -18.38 2.90 -28.59
CA GLN A 195 -18.48 2.07 -29.80
C GLN A 195 -17.17 1.30 -30.02
N THR A 196 -16.85 0.40 -29.10
CA THR A 196 -15.65 -0.45 -29.18
C THR A 196 -16.10 -1.90 -29.20
N PRO A 197 -15.53 -2.77 -30.08
CA PRO A 197 -15.82 -4.19 -30.07
C PRO A 197 -15.58 -4.80 -28.69
N ASN A 198 -16.48 -5.68 -28.28
CA ASN A 198 -16.32 -6.47 -27.05
C ASN A 198 -15.11 -7.40 -27.21
N LYS A 199 -14.21 -7.40 -26.26
CA LYS A 199 -13.03 -8.26 -26.21
C LYS A 199 -13.27 -9.58 -25.48
N ASP A 200 -14.51 -9.89 -25.15
CA ASP A 200 -14.89 -11.07 -24.34
C ASP A 200 -14.18 -11.14 -22.98
N ARG A 201 -13.80 -9.97 -22.46
CA ARG A 201 -13.18 -9.81 -21.15
C ARG A 201 -14.17 -9.27 -20.13
N LYS A 202 -14.12 -9.84 -18.93
CA LYS A 202 -15.01 -9.49 -17.82
C LYS A 202 -14.20 -9.18 -16.57
N VAL A 203 -14.49 -8.04 -15.95
CA VAL A 203 -13.84 -7.64 -14.70
C VAL A 203 -14.84 -7.15 -13.67
N VAL A 204 -14.57 -7.46 -12.42
CA VAL A 204 -15.16 -6.76 -11.27
C VAL A 204 -14.10 -5.86 -10.63
N ILE A 205 -14.37 -4.58 -10.58
CA ILE A 205 -13.53 -3.64 -9.84
C ILE A 205 -13.80 -3.84 -8.36
N TYR A 206 -12.81 -4.39 -7.64
CA TYR A 206 -12.78 -4.29 -6.18
C TYR A 206 -12.41 -2.85 -5.83
N THR A 207 -13.42 -2.06 -5.51
CA THR A 207 -13.32 -0.60 -5.49
C THR A 207 -12.31 -0.05 -4.49
N THR A 208 -11.89 -0.83 -3.50
CA THR A 208 -11.05 -0.43 -2.37
C THR A 208 -11.68 0.69 -1.52
N CYS A 209 -11.32 0.76 -0.25
CA CYS A 209 -11.88 1.78 0.64
C CYS A 209 -11.51 3.20 0.21
N PHE A 210 -10.26 3.40 -0.23
CA PHE A 210 -9.78 4.72 -0.59
C PHE A 210 -10.48 5.27 -1.84
N VAL A 211 -10.62 4.47 -2.88
CA VAL A 211 -11.32 4.89 -4.11
C VAL A 211 -12.80 5.11 -3.83
N ASN A 212 -13.43 4.24 -3.05
CA ASN A 212 -14.85 4.37 -2.74
C ASN A 212 -15.17 5.65 -1.97
N PHE A 213 -14.38 5.96 -0.95
CA PHE A 213 -14.73 7.00 0.01
C PHE A 213 -13.98 8.32 -0.17
N ASN A 214 -12.75 8.28 -0.75
CA ASN A 214 -11.86 9.45 -0.77
C ASN A 214 -11.47 9.92 -2.17
N LYS A 215 -11.27 9.02 -3.15
CA LYS A 215 -10.81 9.39 -4.49
C LYS A 215 -11.63 8.72 -5.60
N LYS A 216 -12.92 9.03 -5.66
CA LYS A 216 -13.87 8.50 -6.64
C LYS A 216 -13.39 8.60 -8.09
N ASN A 217 -12.65 9.65 -8.43
CA ASN A 217 -12.18 9.90 -9.80
C ASN A 217 -11.29 8.78 -10.34
N THR A 218 -10.48 8.12 -9.50
CA THR A 218 -9.69 6.96 -9.92
C THR A 218 -10.59 5.81 -10.39
N GLY A 219 -11.67 5.52 -9.67
CA GLY A 219 -12.65 4.50 -10.09
C GLY A 219 -13.37 4.88 -11.37
N VAL A 220 -13.73 6.16 -11.53
CA VAL A 220 -14.36 6.67 -12.77
C VAL A 220 -13.41 6.53 -13.96
N ALA A 221 -12.14 6.87 -13.79
CA ALA A 221 -11.12 6.71 -14.81
C ALA A 221 -10.93 5.24 -15.21
N ALA A 222 -10.82 4.34 -14.22
CA ALA A 222 -10.72 2.90 -14.46
C ALA A 222 -11.93 2.35 -15.23
N LEU A 223 -13.15 2.69 -14.80
CA LEU A 223 -14.38 2.31 -15.49
C LEU A 223 -14.39 2.76 -16.95
N LYS A 224 -14.05 4.02 -17.20
CA LYS A 224 -14.05 4.59 -18.55
C LYS A 224 -12.98 3.96 -19.44
N VAL A 225 -11.75 3.79 -18.94
CA VAL A 225 -10.65 3.19 -19.71
C VAL A 225 -10.96 1.72 -20.04
N LEU A 226 -11.46 0.95 -19.08
CA LEU A 226 -11.82 -0.46 -19.31
C LEU A 226 -12.95 -0.60 -20.34
N LYS A 227 -14.02 0.17 -20.18
CA LYS A 227 -15.13 0.17 -21.17
C LYS A 227 -14.70 0.67 -22.55
N LYS A 228 -13.85 1.71 -22.62
CA LYS A 228 -13.26 2.19 -23.88
C LYS A 228 -12.46 1.07 -24.58
N ASN A 229 -11.90 0.15 -23.80
CA ASN A 229 -11.15 -1.01 -24.32
C ASN A 229 -12.01 -2.27 -24.50
N GLY A 230 -13.33 -2.16 -24.52
CA GLY A 230 -14.25 -3.28 -24.82
C GLY A 230 -14.39 -4.31 -23.70
N VAL A 231 -14.09 -3.94 -22.45
CA VAL A 231 -14.19 -4.82 -21.27
C VAL A 231 -15.56 -4.67 -20.62
N GLU A 232 -16.20 -5.78 -20.28
CA GLU A 232 -17.39 -5.79 -19.42
C GLU A 232 -16.97 -5.52 -17.98
N VAL A 233 -17.54 -4.47 -17.36
CA VAL A 233 -17.12 -3.99 -16.05
C VAL A 233 -18.26 -4.04 -15.05
N GLN A 234 -18.02 -4.69 -13.94
CA GLN A 234 -18.85 -4.65 -12.73
C GLN A 234 -18.06 -4.03 -11.57
N GLU A 235 -18.73 -3.79 -10.45
CA GLU A 235 -18.15 -3.17 -9.26
C GLU A 235 -18.61 -3.93 -8.01
N ALA A 236 -17.68 -4.10 -7.06
CA ALA A 236 -17.97 -4.64 -5.75
C ALA A 236 -17.15 -3.96 -4.65
N TYR A 237 -17.81 -3.64 -3.54
CA TYR A 237 -17.17 -3.21 -2.31
C TYR A 237 -17.75 -3.99 -1.12
N PRO A 238 -17.31 -5.21 -0.86
CA PRO A 238 -17.77 -6.01 0.30
C PRO A 238 -17.18 -5.55 1.62
N GLY A 239 -16.09 -4.79 1.59
CA GLY A 239 -15.38 -4.26 2.76
C GLY A 239 -13.92 -3.93 2.48
N CYS A 240 -13.20 -3.48 3.51
CA CYS A 240 -11.78 -3.19 3.44
C CYS A 240 -10.96 -4.49 3.28
N CYS A 241 -9.81 -4.42 2.57
CA CYS A 241 -8.89 -5.56 2.40
C CYS A 241 -8.16 -5.98 3.70
N GLY A 242 -8.22 -5.17 4.74
CA GLY A 242 -7.58 -5.45 6.03
C GLY A 242 -6.15 -4.94 6.18
N MET A 243 -5.54 -4.28 5.19
CA MET A 243 -4.19 -3.70 5.35
C MET A 243 -4.05 -2.81 6.59
N PRO A 244 -5.01 -1.91 6.92
CA PRO A 244 -4.89 -1.12 8.15
C PRO A 244 -4.90 -1.95 9.43
N PHE A 245 -5.54 -3.12 9.44
CA PHE A 245 -5.51 -4.05 10.56
C PHE A 245 -4.17 -4.78 10.62
N LEU A 246 -3.60 -5.16 9.47
CA LEU A 246 -2.26 -5.76 9.39
C LEU A 246 -1.21 -4.81 9.99
N GLU A 247 -1.22 -3.53 9.59
CA GLU A 247 -0.33 -2.50 10.12
C GLU A 247 -0.44 -2.34 11.65
N GLN A 248 -1.63 -2.59 12.20
CA GLN A 248 -1.90 -2.58 13.65
C GLN A 248 -1.78 -3.97 14.29
N ALA A 249 -1.19 -4.93 13.59
CA ALA A 249 -0.99 -6.30 14.06
C ALA A 249 -2.28 -6.98 14.59
N ASP A 250 -3.44 -6.67 13.98
CA ASP A 250 -4.74 -7.27 14.30
C ASP A 250 -5.03 -8.42 13.35
N LEU A 251 -4.21 -9.48 13.42
CA LEU A 251 -4.30 -10.61 12.50
C LEU A 251 -5.68 -11.30 12.49
N PRO A 252 -6.35 -11.49 13.64
CA PRO A 252 -7.71 -12.04 13.63
C PRO A 252 -8.70 -11.19 12.81
N LYS A 253 -8.60 -9.85 12.86
CA LYS A 253 -9.42 -8.98 12.03
C LYS A 253 -9.04 -9.00 10.56
N VAL A 254 -7.77 -9.16 10.24
CA VAL A 254 -7.35 -9.38 8.84
C VAL A 254 -8.01 -10.63 8.28
N VAL A 255 -7.96 -11.74 9.02
CA VAL A 255 -8.60 -13.00 8.64
C VAL A 255 -10.12 -12.88 8.49
N GLU A 256 -10.78 -12.19 9.42
CA GLU A 256 -12.22 -11.89 9.32
C GLU A 256 -12.55 -11.15 8.01
N GLN A 257 -11.79 -10.10 7.70
CA GLN A 257 -11.98 -9.33 6.45
C GLN A 257 -11.67 -10.18 5.22
N ALA A 258 -10.59 -10.96 5.23
CA ALA A 258 -10.24 -11.85 4.13
C ALA A 258 -11.37 -12.84 3.82
N LYS A 259 -11.92 -13.52 4.81
CA LYS A 259 -13.05 -14.46 4.65
C LYS A 259 -14.32 -13.78 4.17
N LYS A 260 -14.64 -12.58 4.70
CA LYS A 260 -15.81 -11.81 4.30
C LYS A 260 -15.71 -11.35 2.85
N VAL A 261 -14.59 -10.69 2.51
CA VAL A 261 -14.41 -10.07 1.19
C VAL A 261 -14.22 -11.12 0.11
N SER A 262 -13.50 -12.21 0.40
CA SER A 262 -13.30 -13.30 -0.57
C SER A 262 -14.60 -13.99 -0.95
N LYS A 263 -15.51 -14.18 -0.01
CA LYS A 263 -16.83 -14.78 -0.28
C LYS A 263 -17.57 -14.03 -1.38
N ASP A 264 -17.68 -12.72 -1.26
CA ASP A 264 -18.43 -11.90 -2.23
C ASP A 264 -17.69 -11.78 -3.58
N LEU A 265 -16.34 -11.66 -3.55
CA LEU A 265 -15.56 -11.56 -4.78
C LEU A 265 -15.51 -12.88 -5.58
N LEU A 266 -15.55 -14.03 -4.90
CA LEU A 266 -15.59 -15.34 -5.56
C LEU A 266 -16.87 -15.56 -6.33
N GLU A 267 -18.01 -14.97 -5.95
CA GLU A 267 -19.24 -15.03 -6.75
C GLU A 267 -19.06 -14.41 -8.15
N TRP A 268 -18.18 -13.43 -8.28
CA TRP A 268 -17.81 -12.84 -9.57
C TRP A 268 -16.80 -13.71 -10.32
N VAL A 269 -15.82 -14.27 -9.61
CA VAL A 269 -14.85 -15.22 -10.21
C VAL A 269 -15.59 -16.44 -10.79
N ASP A 270 -16.61 -16.95 -10.10
CA ASP A 270 -17.44 -18.08 -10.57
C ASP A 270 -18.25 -17.73 -11.83
N LYS A 271 -18.51 -16.45 -12.09
CA LYS A 271 -19.14 -15.93 -13.32
C LYS A 271 -18.11 -15.58 -14.41
N GLY A 272 -16.83 -15.90 -14.21
CA GLY A 272 -15.74 -15.66 -15.17
C GLY A 272 -15.13 -14.26 -15.14
N TYR A 273 -15.35 -13.47 -14.07
CA TYR A 273 -14.74 -12.15 -13.93
C TYR A 273 -13.36 -12.24 -13.27
N LYS A 274 -12.41 -11.46 -13.76
CA LYS A 274 -11.17 -11.14 -13.02
C LYS A 274 -11.45 -10.03 -12.01
N VAL A 275 -10.81 -10.10 -10.86
CA VAL A 275 -10.90 -9.08 -9.81
C VAL A 275 -9.80 -8.04 -10.01
N ILE A 276 -10.17 -6.76 -10.16
CA ILE A 276 -9.23 -5.68 -10.41
C ILE A 276 -9.14 -4.76 -9.19
N THR A 277 -7.92 -4.57 -8.68
CA THR A 277 -7.65 -3.64 -7.59
C THR A 277 -7.16 -2.29 -8.13
N LEU A 278 -7.54 -1.20 -7.44
CA LEU A 278 -7.17 0.18 -7.79
C LEU A 278 -6.19 0.79 -6.77
N THR A 279 -5.60 -0.02 -5.92
CA THR A 279 -4.66 0.43 -4.89
C THR A 279 -3.67 -0.70 -4.61
N ALA A 280 -2.39 -0.43 -4.76
CA ALA A 280 -1.33 -1.42 -4.64
C ALA A 280 -1.35 -2.19 -3.31
N SER A 281 -1.67 -1.53 -2.18
CA SER A 281 -1.80 -2.20 -0.88
C SER A 281 -2.90 -3.26 -0.86
N CYS A 282 -4.02 -3.00 -1.55
CA CYS A 282 -5.11 -3.99 -1.64
C CYS A 282 -4.72 -5.15 -2.56
N GLY A 283 -4.01 -4.86 -3.67
CA GLY A 283 -3.45 -5.91 -4.53
C GLY A 283 -2.51 -6.83 -3.76
N LEU A 284 -1.59 -6.27 -2.98
CA LEU A 284 -0.68 -7.02 -2.11
C LEU A 284 -1.44 -7.90 -1.12
N MET A 285 -2.45 -7.35 -0.43
CA MET A 285 -3.27 -8.11 0.53
C MET A 285 -3.94 -9.32 -0.12
N LEU A 286 -4.66 -9.13 -1.23
CA LEU A 286 -5.44 -10.17 -1.86
C LEU A 286 -4.57 -11.23 -2.55
N LYS A 287 -3.44 -10.82 -3.14
CA LYS A 287 -2.55 -11.72 -3.88
C LYS A 287 -1.60 -12.50 -2.97
N PHE A 288 -1.11 -11.90 -1.89
CA PHE A 288 0.01 -12.44 -1.11
C PHE A 288 -0.28 -12.57 0.38
N GLU A 289 -0.72 -11.51 1.07
CA GLU A 289 -0.86 -11.55 2.54
C GLU A 289 -1.97 -12.48 3.01
N TRP A 290 -3.13 -12.50 2.31
CA TRP A 290 -4.21 -13.42 2.67
C TRP A 290 -3.83 -14.89 2.50
N PRO A 291 -3.19 -15.33 1.39
CA PRO A 291 -2.66 -16.69 1.29
C PRO A 291 -1.64 -17.07 2.36
N LEU A 292 -0.82 -16.11 2.82
CA LEU A 292 0.15 -16.36 3.89
C LEU A 292 -0.52 -16.55 5.25
N LEU A 293 -1.59 -15.79 5.53
CA LEU A 293 -2.38 -15.93 6.77
C LEU A 293 -3.35 -17.09 6.74
N LEU A 294 -3.80 -17.52 5.57
CA LEU A 294 -4.79 -18.58 5.37
C LEU A 294 -4.29 -19.62 4.34
N PRO A 295 -3.14 -20.27 4.59
CA PRO A 295 -2.46 -21.11 3.59
C PRO A 295 -3.22 -22.38 3.22
N LYS A 296 -4.20 -22.78 4.02
CA LYS A 296 -5.02 -23.98 3.81
C LYS A 296 -6.40 -23.67 3.20
N ASP A 297 -6.73 -22.36 3.01
CA ASP A 297 -8.03 -21.95 2.48
C ASP A 297 -7.97 -21.90 0.95
N GLU A 298 -8.57 -22.89 0.31
CA GLU A 298 -8.60 -23.01 -1.16
C GLU A 298 -9.40 -21.87 -1.84
N ASN A 299 -10.35 -21.25 -1.14
CA ASN A 299 -11.09 -20.11 -1.64
C ASN A 299 -10.18 -18.89 -1.73
N ILE A 300 -9.33 -18.66 -0.71
CA ILE A 300 -8.34 -17.58 -0.72
C ILE A 300 -7.32 -17.79 -1.84
N LYS A 301 -6.80 -19.00 -2.04
CA LYS A 301 -5.87 -19.33 -3.12
C LYS A 301 -6.50 -19.09 -4.48
N ARG A 302 -7.75 -19.56 -4.68
CA ARG A 302 -8.50 -19.38 -5.92
C ARG A 302 -8.76 -17.90 -6.21
N LEU A 303 -9.12 -17.12 -5.19
CA LEU A 303 -9.28 -15.68 -5.35
C LEU A 303 -7.94 -15.01 -5.73
N SER A 304 -6.86 -15.28 -5.00
CA SER A 304 -5.56 -14.64 -5.22
C SER A 304 -5.05 -14.81 -6.66
N SER A 305 -5.27 -15.98 -7.27
CA SER A 305 -4.92 -16.26 -8.67
C SER A 305 -5.81 -15.54 -9.70
N ASN A 306 -6.91 -14.94 -9.27
CA ASN A 306 -7.83 -14.18 -10.11
C ASN A 306 -7.81 -12.67 -9.86
N VAL A 307 -6.86 -12.16 -9.05
CA VAL A 307 -6.67 -10.74 -8.76
C VAL A 307 -5.55 -10.16 -9.62
N MET A 308 -5.78 -8.98 -10.19
CA MET A 308 -4.76 -8.17 -10.88
C MET A 308 -4.88 -6.71 -10.45
N ASP A 309 -3.78 -5.98 -10.46
CA ASP A 309 -3.84 -4.53 -10.39
C ASP A 309 -4.33 -3.94 -11.73
N ILE A 310 -4.97 -2.77 -11.67
CA ILE A 310 -5.51 -2.13 -12.89
C ILE A 310 -4.41 -1.86 -13.93
N ASP A 311 -3.23 -1.46 -13.49
CA ASP A 311 -2.11 -1.16 -14.39
C ASP A 311 -1.59 -2.46 -15.05
N GLU A 312 -1.50 -3.54 -14.28
CA GLU A 312 -1.18 -4.89 -14.76
C GLU A 312 -2.19 -5.36 -15.81
N TYR A 313 -3.48 -5.17 -15.53
CA TYR A 313 -4.57 -5.61 -16.41
C TYR A 313 -4.62 -4.83 -17.73
N VAL A 314 -4.41 -3.52 -17.70
CA VAL A 314 -4.35 -2.71 -18.93
C VAL A 314 -3.16 -3.09 -19.80
N VAL A 315 -2.00 -3.37 -19.19
CA VAL A 315 -0.82 -3.89 -19.92
C VAL A 315 -1.10 -5.26 -20.51
N ASP A 316 -1.82 -6.13 -19.80
CA ASP A 316 -2.24 -7.44 -20.31
C ASP A 316 -3.16 -7.32 -21.54
N ILE A 317 -4.14 -6.41 -21.51
CA ILE A 317 -4.97 -6.10 -22.71
C ILE A 317 -4.07 -5.65 -23.87
N ALA A 318 -3.15 -4.72 -23.61
CA ALA A 318 -2.30 -4.15 -24.66
C ALA A 318 -1.43 -5.22 -25.33
N ASN A 319 -0.90 -6.17 -24.56
CA ASN A 319 -0.02 -7.22 -25.06
C ASN A 319 -0.76 -8.33 -25.83
N ASN A 320 -2.00 -8.64 -25.47
CA ASN A 320 -2.73 -9.77 -26.04
C ASN A 320 -3.68 -9.35 -27.18
N GLU A 321 -4.37 -8.21 -27.07
CA GLU A 321 -5.40 -7.80 -28.04
C GLU A 321 -5.21 -6.38 -28.58
N GLY A 322 -4.25 -5.64 -28.03
CA GLY A 322 -4.07 -4.21 -28.30
C GLY A 322 -5.11 -3.34 -27.60
N LEU A 323 -4.76 -2.08 -27.38
CA LEU A 323 -5.70 -1.09 -26.84
C LEU A 323 -6.58 -0.49 -27.95
N ALA A 324 -7.74 0.01 -27.54
CA ALA A 324 -8.61 0.78 -28.43
C ALA A 324 -7.90 2.04 -28.92
N GLU A 325 -8.20 2.45 -30.15
CA GLU A 325 -7.67 3.68 -30.72
C GLU A 325 -8.12 4.94 -29.96
N GLY A 326 -7.32 6.01 -30.08
CA GLY A 326 -7.65 7.32 -29.55
C GLY A 326 -6.78 7.79 -28.38
N LEU A 327 -5.72 7.05 -28.03
CA LEU A 327 -4.69 7.57 -27.12
C LEU A 327 -3.99 8.77 -27.75
N GLN A 328 -3.86 9.84 -26.99
CA GLN A 328 -3.23 11.07 -27.37
C GLN A 328 -2.07 11.41 -26.42
N GLU A 329 -1.13 12.17 -26.92
CA GLU A 329 0.00 12.66 -26.14
C GLU A 329 -0.45 13.47 -24.91
N ILE A 330 0.34 13.36 -23.83
CA ILE A 330 0.20 14.16 -22.61
C ILE A 330 1.40 15.10 -22.49
N ASP A 331 1.16 16.40 -22.65
CA ASP A 331 2.20 17.41 -22.54
C ASP A 331 2.77 17.55 -21.14
N GLY A 332 4.08 17.83 -21.07
CA GLY A 332 4.77 18.25 -19.85
C GLY A 332 5.34 17.10 -19.00
N GLY A 333 5.21 15.86 -19.48
CA GLY A 333 5.84 14.70 -18.88
C GLY A 333 5.19 14.21 -17.58
N VAL A 334 5.54 12.98 -17.19
CA VAL A 334 5.02 12.28 -16.02
C VAL A 334 6.17 11.72 -15.18
N THR A 335 6.17 11.94 -13.88
CA THR A 335 7.01 11.19 -12.94
C THR A 335 6.15 10.19 -12.19
N VAL A 336 6.45 8.91 -12.33
CA VAL A 336 5.79 7.83 -11.59
C VAL A 336 6.57 7.52 -10.33
N HIS A 337 5.91 7.59 -9.19
CA HIS A 337 6.38 6.98 -7.96
C HIS A 337 5.87 5.55 -7.88
N ASN A 338 6.77 4.57 -8.05
CA ASN A 338 6.48 3.16 -7.90
C ASN A 338 6.44 2.80 -6.41
N ALA A 339 5.23 2.67 -5.86
CA ALA A 339 5.02 2.50 -4.42
C ALA A 339 5.56 1.14 -3.91
N CYS A 340 5.91 1.07 -2.61
CA CYS A 340 6.46 -0.14 -2.01
C CYS A 340 5.55 -1.37 -2.18
N HIS A 341 4.25 -1.25 -1.95
CA HIS A 341 3.32 -2.37 -2.10
C HIS A 341 3.03 -2.76 -3.57
N ALA A 342 3.31 -1.89 -4.54
CA ALA A 342 3.34 -2.29 -5.95
C ALA A 342 4.60 -3.11 -6.26
N ARG A 343 5.74 -2.69 -5.72
CA ARG A 343 7.03 -3.40 -5.85
C ARG A 343 7.01 -4.75 -5.15
N ALA A 344 6.37 -4.83 -3.97
CA ALA A 344 6.24 -6.06 -3.19
C ALA A 344 5.42 -7.15 -3.91
N GLN A 345 4.55 -6.77 -4.85
CA GLN A 345 3.82 -7.72 -5.68
C GLN A 345 4.69 -8.41 -6.76
N ASN A 346 5.95 -8.00 -6.92
CA ASN A 346 6.92 -8.58 -7.86
C ASN A 346 6.40 -8.70 -9.31
N MET A 347 5.52 -7.78 -9.73
CA MET A 347 4.91 -7.76 -11.08
C MET A 347 5.67 -6.88 -12.08
N GLY A 348 6.83 -6.32 -11.70
CA GLY A 348 7.51 -5.27 -12.43
C GLY A 348 6.85 -3.91 -12.27
N ILE A 349 7.28 -2.91 -13.03
CA ILE A 349 6.75 -1.55 -12.93
C ILE A 349 5.57 -1.38 -13.91
N LYS A 350 4.41 -1.97 -13.59
CA LYS A 350 3.25 -2.00 -14.49
C LYS A 350 2.68 -0.62 -14.78
N SER A 351 2.73 0.29 -13.81
CA SER A 351 2.35 1.69 -14.02
C SER A 351 3.20 2.38 -15.09
N ARG A 352 4.52 2.13 -15.10
CA ARG A 352 5.42 2.60 -16.17
C ARG A 352 5.04 1.97 -17.51
N ASP A 353 4.87 0.65 -17.53
CA ASP A 353 4.61 -0.09 -18.76
C ASP A 353 3.26 0.33 -19.38
N MET A 354 2.24 0.54 -18.57
CA MET A 354 0.95 1.08 -19.00
C MET A 354 1.08 2.51 -19.55
N LEU A 355 1.78 3.40 -18.85
CA LEU A 355 1.91 4.79 -19.30
C LEU A 355 2.77 4.94 -20.55
N LYS A 356 3.71 4.01 -20.80
CA LYS A 356 4.49 3.98 -22.07
C LYS A 356 3.63 3.72 -23.31
N LEU A 357 2.40 3.24 -23.15
CA LEU A 357 1.45 3.08 -24.27
C LEU A 357 0.89 4.42 -24.75
N ILE A 358 1.05 5.49 -23.97
CA ILE A 358 0.67 6.85 -24.37
C ILE A 358 1.68 7.38 -25.39
N PRO A 359 1.25 7.86 -26.57
CA PRO A 359 2.16 8.37 -27.58
C PRO A 359 3.08 9.49 -27.05
N ASN A 360 4.35 9.45 -27.40
CA ASN A 360 5.37 10.48 -27.12
C ASN A 360 5.48 10.89 -25.65
N VAL A 361 5.02 10.07 -24.70
CA VAL A 361 5.06 10.41 -23.28
C VAL A 361 6.50 10.52 -22.77
N LYS A 362 6.85 11.66 -22.18
CA LYS A 362 8.06 11.78 -21.38
C LYS A 362 7.78 11.17 -19.99
N LEU A 363 8.49 10.10 -19.65
CA LEU A 363 8.23 9.31 -18.45
C LEU A 363 9.50 9.10 -17.63
N ASP A 364 9.45 9.48 -16.37
CA ASP A 364 10.45 9.18 -15.34
C ASP A 364 9.85 8.30 -14.25
N VAL A 365 10.67 7.44 -13.66
CA VAL A 365 10.29 6.56 -12.56
C VAL A 365 11.15 6.83 -11.32
N VAL A 366 10.51 6.86 -10.16
CA VAL A 366 11.17 6.98 -8.85
C VAL A 366 10.77 5.81 -7.98
N GLU A 367 11.74 4.97 -7.61
CA GLU A 367 11.58 3.78 -6.80
C GLU A 367 12.23 3.95 -5.43
N ARG A 368 11.65 4.78 -4.59
CA ARG A 368 12.15 5.04 -3.25
C ARG A 368 10.99 5.18 -2.27
N CYS A 369 11.26 4.92 -0.98
CA CYS A 369 10.24 5.03 0.06
C CYS A 369 9.64 6.43 0.12
N ALA A 370 8.31 6.49 0.19
CA ALA A 370 7.57 7.74 0.38
C ALA A 370 7.57 8.22 1.85
N GLY A 371 7.96 7.36 2.80
CA GLY A 371 7.91 7.65 4.23
C GLY A 371 6.50 7.60 4.83
N HIS A 372 5.47 7.26 4.06
CA HIS A 372 4.07 7.38 4.52
C HIS A 372 3.69 6.30 5.55
N GLY A 373 3.78 4.99 5.21
CA GLY A 373 3.50 3.85 6.10
C GLY A 373 2.18 3.93 6.88
N GLY A 374 1.05 4.06 6.20
CA GLY A 374 -0.28 4.07 6.86
C GLY A 374 -0.42 5.14 7.95
N THR A 375 -0.69 4.75 9.19
CA THR A 375 -0.80 5.69 10.33
C THR A 375 0.55 6.31 10.72
N PHE A 376 1.67 5.69 10.37
CA PHE A 376 3.02 6.18 10.67
C PHE A 376 3.27 7.62 10.16
N GLY A 377 2.84 7.95 8.94
CA GLY A 377 2.94 9.30 8.39
C GLY A 377 1.95 10.30 8.97
N VAL A 378 0.96 9.83 9.74
CA VAL A 378 -0.16 10.64 10.23
C VAL A 378 -0.03 11.01 11.70
N MET A 379 0.55 10.12 12.52
CA MET A 379 0.66 10.33 13.96
C MET A 379 1.79 11.32 14.30
N LYS A 380 1.54 12.14 15.31
CA LYS A 380 2.46 13.19 15.78
C LYS A 380 3.86 12.65 16.12
N ASP A 381 3.91 11.50 16.77
CA ASP A 381 5.17 10.93 17.27
C ASP A 381 6.07 10.37 16.15
N THR A 382 5.50 10.05 15.00
CA THR A 382 6.21 9.44 13.86
C THR A 382 6.26 10.34 12.62
N HIS A 383 5.47 11.42 12.58
CA HIS A 383 5.36 12.29 11.40
C HIS A 383 6.68 12.92 10.95
N ASP A 384 7.52 13.38 11.88
CA ASP A 384 8.81 13.99 11.53
C ASP A 384 9.77 12.95 10.94
N LEU A 385 9.74 11.72 11.44
CA LEU A 385 10.50 10.60 10.87
C LEU A 385 9.98 10.23 9.50
N ALA A 386 8.65 10.16 9.32
CA ALA A 386 8.01 9.94 8.03
C ALA A 386 8.46 10.99 6.99
N ASN A 387 8.50 12.25 7.39
CA ASN A 387 9.00 13.34 6.55
C ASN A 387 10.50 13.19 6.22
N LYS A 388 11.33 12.82 7.21
CA LYS A 388 12.79 12.57 7.00
C LYS A 388 13.00 11.51 5.93
N VAL A 389 12.27 10.40 6.00
CA VAL A 389 12.35 9.28 5.04
C VAL A 389 11.81 9.67 3.66
N GLY A 390 10.71 10.42 3.58
CA GLY A 390 10.06 10.79 2.32
C GLY A 390 10.73 11.93 1.54
N ARG A 391 11.42 12.87 2.22
CA ARG A 391 12.04 14.05 1.59
C ARG A 391 12.98 13.72 0.42
N PRO A 392 13.89 12.74 0.49
CA PRO A 392 14.74 12.40 -0.66
C PRO A 392 13.95 11.98 -1.88
N THR A 393 12.84 11.25 -1.70
CA THR A 393 11.94 10.84 -2.78
C THR A 393 11.21 12.04 -3.39
N ALA A 394 10.67 12.92 -2.56
CA ALA A 394 10.03 14.16 -3.01
C ALA A 394 11.00 15.05 -3.81
N ARG A 395 12.26 15.18 -3.36
CA ARG A 395 13.30 15.90 -4.10
C ARG A 395 13.62 15.27 -5.44
N GLN A 396 13.71 13.95 -5.52
CA GLN A 396 13.94 13.26 -6.79
C GLN A 396 12.80 13.52 -7.77
N ILE A 397 11.54 13.47 -7.31
CA ILE A 397 10.36 13.77 -8.13
C ILE A 397 10.40 15.20 -8.62
N LYS A 398 10.64 16.17 -7.74
CA LYS A 398 10.74 17.59 -8.06
C LYS A 398 11.81 17.88 -9.12
N ASN A 399 12.98 17.24 -8.98
CA ASN A 399 14.11 17.43 -9.91
C ASN A 399 13.84 16.92 -11.34
N LYS A 400 12.85 16.03 -11.52
CA LYS A 400 12.43 15.58 -12.86
C LYS A 400 11.70 16.67 -13.65
N ASN A 401 11.19 17.67 -12.95
CA ASN A 401 10.50 18.83 -13.53
C ASN A 401 9.39 18.44 -14.54
N ASN A 402 8.69 17.34 -14.26
CA ASN A 402 7.53 16.92 -15.04
C ASN A 402 6.25 17.56 -14.48
N LYS A 403 5.30 17.81 -15.37
CA LYS A 403 4.01 18.43 -15.03
C LYS A 403 3.15 17.53 -14.13
N TYR A 404 3.21 16.23 -14.34
CA TYR A 404 2.38 15.28 -13.61
C TYR A 404 3.22 14.39 -12.71
N MET A 405 2.70 14.13 -11.52
CA MET A 405 3.15 13.09 -10.63
C MET A 405 2.06 12.02 -10.52
N ALA A 406 2.44 10.76 -10.69
CA ALA A 406 1.54 9.62 -10.50
C ALA A 406 2.07 8.66 -9.45
N SER A 407 1.17 7.96 -8.75
CA SER A 407 1.52 6.88 -7.81
C SER A 407 0.38 5.87 -7.70
N ASP A 408 0.74 4.58 -7.66
CA ASP A 408 -0.18 3.45 -7.44
C ASP A 408 -0.72 3.41 -6.01
N CYS A 409 -0.08 4.13 -5.10
CA CYS A 409 -0.53 4.33 -3.74
C CYS A 409 -0.96 5.79 -3.54
N PRO A 410 -2.26 6.07 -3.43
CA PRO A 410 -2.76 7.44 -3.34
C PRO A 410 -2.31 8.16 -2.07
N LEU A 411 -2.11 7.45 -0.97
CA LEU A 411 -1.64 8.02 0.30
C LEU A 411 -0.15 8.38 0.21
N ALA A 412 0.66 7.53 -0.38
CA ALA A 412 2.07 7.83 -0.64
C ALA A 412 2.21 9.03 -1.58
N GLY A 413 1.44 9.06 -2.68
CA GLY A 413 1.40 10.18 -3.59
C GLY A 413 1.02 11.50 -2.92
N LYS A 414 0.01 11.47 -2.05
CA LYS A 414 -0.43 12.64 -1.27
C LYS A 414 0.66 13.14 -0.32
N HIS A 415 1.32 12.24 0.40
CA HIS A 415 2.42 12.59 1.32
C HIS A 415 3.60 13.21 0.57
N LEU A 416 4.01 12.62 -0.55
CA LEU A 416 5.10 13.14 -1.38
C LEU A 416 4.79 14.53 -1.95
N LYS A 417 3.55 14.76 -2.41
CA LYS A 417 3.12 16.10 -2.85
C LYS A 417 3.15 17.13 -1.72
N GLN A 418 2.78 16.74 -0.52
CA GLN A 418 2.90 17.62 0.65
C GLN A 418 4.37 17.99 0.93
N LEU A 419 5.31 17.03 0.81
CA LEU A 419 6.74 17.25 1.00
C LEU A 419 7.39 18.05 -0.15
N GLU A 420 6.92 17.90 -1.38
CA GLU A 420 7.40 18.62 -2.55
C GLU A 420 7.11 20.13 -2.45
N ALA A 421 6.00 20.48 -1.86
CA ALA A 421 5.52 21.86 -1.75
C ALA A 421 6.30 22.72 -0.75
N ASP A 422 7.34 22.19 -0.05
CA ASP A 422 8.15 22.90 0.94
C ASP A 422 7.31 23.77 1.89
N THR A 423 6.43 23.16 2.67
CA THR A 423 5.51 23.80 3.63
C THR A 423 4.31 24.54 3.03
N ASN A 424 4.25 24.76 1.74
CA ASN A 424 3.06 25.29 1.10
C ASN A 424 2.07 24.16 0.78
N ILE A 425 0.79 24.42 0.98
CA ILE A 425 -0.29 23.51 0.64
C ILE A 425 -0.28 23.32 -0.88
N SER A 426 0.20 22.17 -1.36
CA SER A 426 0.05 21.83 -2.77
C SER A 426 -1.44 21.60 -3.03
N ASN A 427 -2.01 22.35 -3.95
CA ASN A 427 -3.37 22.12 -4.44
C ASN A 427 -3.40 20.99 -5.48
N ASP A 428 -2.24 20.61 -6.01
CA ASP A 428 -2.11 19.54 -7.00
C ASP A 428 -2.06 18.19 -6.31
N GLU A 429 -3.01 17.34 -6.64
CA GLU A 429 -3.03 15.96 -6.15
C GLU A 429 -2.14 15.07 -7.03
N ALA A 430 -1.46 14.10 -6.41
CA ALA A 430 -0.86 13.01 -7.15
C ALA A 430 -1.97 12.20 -7.84
N LEU A 431 -1.82 11.96 -9.13
CA LEU A 431 -2.76 11.17 -9.92
C LEU A 431 -2.48 9.67 -9.76
N HIS A 432 -3.49 8.85 -9.94
CA HIS A 432 -3.27 7.43 -10.20
C HIS A 432 -2.88 7.26 -11.68
N PRO A 433 -1.99 6.31 -12.05
CA PRO A 433 -1.60 6.07 -13.45
C PRO A 433 -2.79 5.92 -14.40
N ILE A 434 -3.86 5.23 -13.97
CA ILE A 434 -5.10 5.07 -14.77
C ILE A 434 -5.83 6.39 -15.06
N GLU A 435 -5.69 7.41 -14.20
CA GLU A 435 -6.26 8.74 -14.45
C GLU A 435 -5.53 9.44 -15.60
N LEU A 436 -4.23 9.18 -15.78
CA LEU A 436 -3.46 9.68 -16.93
C LEU A 436 -3.83 8.92 -18.21
N MET A 437 -4.09 7.61 -18.15
CA MET A 437 -4.63 6.87 -19.29
C MET A 437 -5.98 7.41 -19.71
N ALA A 438 -6.90 7.67 -18.79
CA ALA A 438 -8.18 8.29 -19.08
C ALA A 438 -8.00 9.67 -19.71
N LYS A 439 -7.06 10.49 -19.19
CA LYS A 439 -6.73 11.80 -19.73
C LYS A 439 -6.18 11.71 -21.17
N SER A 440 -5.33 10.73 -21.46
CA SER A 440 -4.81 10.47 -22.80
C SER A 440 -5.93 10.11 -23.81
N TYR A 441 -6.93 9.36 -23.35
CA TYR A 441 -8.16 9.08 -24.13
C TYR A 441 -9.16 10.25 -24.20
N ARG A 442 -8.93 11.35 -23.50
CA ARG A 442 -9.88 12.48 -23.32
C ARG A 442 -11.22 12.07 -22.71
N LEU A 443 -11.20 11.17 -21.70
CA LEU A 443 -12.36 10.59 -21.02
C LEU A 443 -12.75 11.31 -19.72
#